data_4f2c03be52a7455e2b3ef0d4f3826e8c
#
_entry.id   4f2c03be52a7455e2b3ef0d4f3826e8c
#
_cell.length_a   1.000
_cell.length_b   1.000
_cell.length_c   1.000
_cell.angle_alpha   90.00
_cell.angle_beta   90.00
_cell.angle_gamma   90.00
#
_symmetry.space_group_name_H-M   'P 1'
#
loop_
_entity.id
_entity.type
_entity.pdbx_description
1 polymer ?
#
loop_
_entity_poly.entity_id
_entity_poly.type
_entity_poly.pdbx_seq_one_letter_code
_entity_poly.pdbx_strand_id
1 'polypeptide(L)'
;NQANPDNNEVIAECVKNHPGRIAALAALDLKSDDSADRVQWVTGLGVQGFSDYLSADDSLDWFLDDTRKKLWEKAEQAGLTVSLSIFPSQHGALREVARSFPDLRFMLCHIGRPDHHEGPPYAAFQEVLRTSECPNVFVKISGFYAYTSRPWDFPYHDVHKWVRMVLSAYGPERMCWGSDFSPVLNHSTYLQSLEAVRSHASYLSESDLEWVLGKASMKAVSGLDT
;
A
#
# COMPACT_ATOMS: atom_id res chain seq x y z
N ASN A 1 1.78 -6.00 11.41
CA ASN A 1 0.38 -5.71 11.72
C ASN A 1 0.30 -4.97 13.05
N GLN A 2 -0.21 -3.73 13.07
CA GLN A 2 -0.35 -2.91 14.29
C GLN A 2 -1.09 -3.63 15.43
N ALA A 3 -1.99 -4.55 15.10
CA ALA A 3 -2.72 -5.33 16.11
C ALA A 3 -1.84 -6.36 16.83
N ASN A 4 -0.66 -6.67 16.30
CA ASN A 4 0.29 -7.60 16.91
C ASN A 4 1.71 -7.31 16.42
N PRO A 5 2.44 -6.36 17.07
CA PRO A 5 3.81 -6.02 16.70
C PRO A 5 4.79 -7.19 16.86
N ASP A 6 4.47 -8.19 17.68
CA ASP A 6 5.30 -9.39 17.91
C ASP A 6 5.22 -10.38 16.73
N ASN A 7 4.37 -10.13 15.74
CA ASN A 7 4.20 -11.00 14.56
C ASN A 7 5.37 -10.93 13.55
N ASN A 8 6.31 -10.03 13.71
CA ASN A 8 7.39 -9.88 12.74
C ASN A 8 8.28 -11.14 12.66
N GLU A 9 8.52 -11.81 13.77
CA GLU A 9 9.28 -13.07 13.81
C GLU A 9 8.52 -14.22 13.11
N VAL A 10 7.21 -14.32 13.34
CA VAL A 10 6.36 -15.31 12.67
C VAL A 10 6.33 -15.09 11.17
N ILE A 11 6.23 -13.82 10.74
CA ILE A 11 6.26 -13.44 9.32
C ILE A 11 7.60 -13.80 8.69
N ALA A 12 8.71 -13.52 9.38
CA ALA A 12 10.06 -13.87 8.94
C ALA A 12 10.24 -15.39 8.80
N GLU A 13 9.71 -16.15 9.75
CA GLU A 13 9.71 -17.62 9.67
C GLU A 13 8.92 -18.13 8.46
N CYS A 14 7.75 -17.53 8.18
CA CYS A 14 6.98 -17.88 6.99
C CYS A 14 7.75 -17.62 5.69
N VAL A 15 8.42 -16.49 5.56
CA VAL A 15 9.25 -16.17 4.38
C VAL A 15 10.38 -17.19 4.24
N LYS A 16 11.07 -17.48 5.33
CA LYS A 16 12.18 -18.45 5.35
C LYS A 16 11.75 -19.86 4.94
N ASN A 17 10.54 -20.28 5.38
CA ASN A 17 10.03 -21.63 5.11
C ASN A 17 9.40 -21.75 3.71
N HIS A 18 9.12 -20.62 3.03
CA HIS A 18 8.46 -20.58 1.72
C HIS A 18 9.17 -19.63 0.74
N PRO A 19 10.49 -19.86 0.47
CA PRO A 19 11.27 -18.96 -0.37
C PRO A 19 10.69 -18.86 -1.79
N GLY A 20 10.63 -17.63 -2.31
CA GLY A 20 10.08 -17.32 -3.64
C GLY A 20 8.54 -17.40 -3.74
N ARG A 21 7.85 -17.85 -2.69
CA ARG A 21 6.38 -17.93 -2.66
C ARG A 21 5.71 -16.89 -1.77
N ILE A 22 6.43 -16.42 -0.77
CA ILE A 22 5.95 -15.42 0.19
C ILE A 22 6.96 -14.28 0.22
N ALA A 23 6.46 -13.07 0.04
CA ALA A 23 7.15 -11.83 0.39
C ALA A 23 6.42 -11.16 1.55
N ALA A 24 7.15 -10.53 2.45
CA ALA A 24 6.55 -9.94 3.63
C ALA A 24 7.10 -8.55 3.95
N LEU A 25 6.29 -7.78 4.66
CA LEU A 25 6.64 -6.48 5.20
C LEU A 25 6.48 -6.53 6.73
N ALA A 26 7.53 -6.17 7.46
CA ALA A 26 7.49 -6.09 8.92
C ALA A 26 6.65 -4.88 9.38
N ALA A 27 6.03 -4.96 10.55
CA ALA A 27 5.47 -3.79 11.18
C ALA A 27 6.61 -2.96 11.80
N LEU A 28 6.66 -1.66 11.49
CA LEU A 28 7.65 -0.73 12.02
C LEU A 28 6.95 0.58 12.36
N ASP A 29 7.10 1.02 13.62
CA ASP A 29 6.67 2.35 14.04
C ASP A 29 7.64 3.40 13.48
N LEU A 30 7.19 4.15 12.48
CA LEU A 30 8.00 5.17 11.83
C LEU A 30 8.28 6.38 12.73
N LYS A 31 7.47 6.60 13.76
CA LYS A 31 7.64 7.72 14.71
C LYS A 31 8.70 7.45 15.76
N SER A 32 9.05 6.19 15.97
CA SER A 32 10.07 5.82 16.95
C SER A 32 11.42 6.47 16.63
N ASP A 33 12.10 6.95 17.65
CA ASP A 33 13.42 7.58 17.49
C ASP A 33 14.50 6.61 17.00
N ASP A 34 14.30 5.31 17.23
CA ASP A 34 15.18 4.23 16.76
C ASP A 34 14.77 3.66 15.38
N SER A 35 13.74 4.23 14.73
CA SER A 35 13.19 3.70 13.47
C SER A 35 14.27 3.50 12.39
N ALA A 36 15.22 4.42 12.27
CA ALA A 36 16.32 4.31 11.31
C ALA A 36 17.29 3.15 11.64
N ASP A 37 17.50 2.84 12.90
CA ASP A 37 18.37 1.73 13.32
C ASP A 37 17.66 0.37 13.16
N ARG A 38 16.35 0.37 13.25
CA ARG A 38 15.52 -0.83 13.03
C ARG A 38 15.50 -1.30 11.58
N VAL A 39 15.91 -0.50 10.61
CA VAL A 39 16.07 -0.96 9.21
C VAL A 39 17.02 -2.15 9.12
N GLN A 40 18.12 -2.12 9.86
CA GLN A 40 19.05 -3.26 9.91
C GLN A 40 18.40 -4.52 10.50
N TRP A 41 17.54 -4.36 11.51
CA TRP A 41 16.77 -5.47 12.06
C TRP A 41 15.77 -6.01 11.03
N VAL A 42 15.03 -5.13 10.33
CA VAL A 42 14.10 -5.53 9.26
C VAL A 42 14.80 -6.34 8.18
N THR A 43 15.97 -5.89 7.71
CA THR A 43 16.77 -6.65 6.72
C THR A 43 17.22 -7.99 7.27
N GLY A 44 17.60 -8.06 8.55
CA GLY A 44 17.98 -9.29 9.23
C GLY A 44 16.87 -10.34 9.33
N LEU A 45 15.60 -9.91 9.28
CA LEU A 45 14.45 -10.82 9.21
C LEU A 45 14.29 -11.49 7.85
N GLY A 46 14.97 -11.02 6.80
CA GLY A 46 14.81 -11.53 5.44
C GLY A 46 13.50 -11.14 4.77
N VAL A 47 12.78 -10.12 5.30
CA VAL A 47 11.58 -9.57 4.72
C VAL A 47 11.89 -8.45 3.73
N GLN A 48 10.95 -8.13 2.84
CA GLN A 48 11.18 -7.24 1.70
C GLN A 48 10.88 -5.77 2.01
N GLY A 49 10.53 -5.45 3.26
CA GLY A 49 10.24 -4.08 3.65
C GLY A 49 9.50 -3.98 4.96
N PHE A 50 8.85 -2.84 5.15
CA PHE A 50 8.07 -2.58 6.37
C PHE A 50 6.78 -1.81 6.08
N SER A 51 5.89 -1.79 7.06
CA SER A 51 4.59 -1.12 6.95
C SER A 51 4.25 -0.35 8.20
N ASP A 52 3.55 0.77 8.02
CA ASP A 52 2.95 1.55 9.09
C ASP A 52 1.57 2.09 8.70
N TYR A 53 0.75 2.36 9.74
CA TYR A 53 -0.61 2.87 9.62
C TYR A 53 -0.71 4.17 10.42
N LEU A 54 -0.82 5.30 9.73
CA LEU A 54 -0.81 6.60 10.36
C LEU A 54 -2.22 7.06 10.71
N SER A 55 -2.34 7.85 11.78
CA SER A 55 -3.60 8.48 12.17
C SER A 55 -3.93 9.64 11.25
N ALA A 56 -5.22 9.95 11.08
CA ALA A 56 -5.66 11.13 10.33
C ALA A 56 -5.17 12.45 10.92
N ASP A 57 -5.01 12.47 12.26
CA ASP A 57 -4.57 13.65 13.00
C ASP A 57 -3.05 13.84 13.00
N ASP A 58 -2.32 12.89 12.40
CA ASP A 58 -0.86 13.00 12.28
C ASP A 58 -0.50 14.04 11.24
N SER A 59 0.10 15.15 11.67
CA SER A 59 0.93 15.96 10.78
C SER A 59 2.13 15.14 10.35
N LEU A 60 2.43 15.08 9.05
CA LEU A 60 3.61 14.37 8.55
C LEU A 60 4.83 15.30 8.38
N ASP A 61 4.89 16.42 9.10
CA ASP A 61 6.04 17.32 9.07
C ASP A 61 7.34 16.62 9.48
N TRP A 62 7.20 15.58 10.32
CA TRP A 62 8.31 14.73 10.75
C TRP A 62 8.85 13.80 9.66
N PHE A 63 8.13 13.57 8.55
CA PHE A 63 8.61 12.68 7.47
C PHE A 63 9.97 13.07 6.90
N LEU A 64 10.34 14.34 6.99
CA LEU A 64 11.60 14.86 6.49
C LEU A 64 12.51 15.40 7.61
N ASP A 65 12.25 15.05 8.87
CA ASP A 65 13.21 15.32 9.95
C ASP A 65 14.50 14.48 9.77
N ASP A 66 15.53 14.80 10.53
CA ASP A 66 16.85 14.17 10.35
C ASP A 66 16.85 12.67 10.67
N THR A 67 15.99 12.22 11.58
CA THR A 67 15.86 10.80 11.91
C THR A 67 15.19 10.03 10.76
N ARG A 68 14.12 10.60 10.18
CA ARG A 68 13.36 9.96 9.11
C ARG A 68 14.11 10.01 7.78
N LYS A 69 14.86 11.08 7.52
CA LYS A 69 15.79 11.09 6.37
C LYS A 69 16.76 9.91 6.41
N LYS A 70 17.37 9.64 7.58
CA LYS A 70 18.25 8.49 7.76
C LYS A 70 17.51 7.15 7.59
N LEU A 71 16.24 7.07 8.04
CA LEU A 71 15.40 5.89 7.84
C LEU A 71 15.19 5.63 6.34
N TRP A 72 14.78 6.65 5.59
CA TRP A 72 14.53 6.54 4.15
C TRP A 72 15.80 6.18 3.38
N GLU A 73 16.93 6.84 3.69
CA GLU A 73 18.24 6.53 3.10
C GLU A 73 18.63 5.07 3.31
N LYS A 74 18.54 4.56 4.54
CA LYS A 74 18.86 3.18 4.85
C LYS A 74 17.89 2.20 4.16
N ALA A 75 16.60 2.53 4.13
CA ALA A 75 15.60 1.70 3.47
C ALA A 75 15.81 1.63 1.95
N GLU A 76 16.14 2.76 1.32
CA GLU A 76 16.47 2.84 -0.11
C GLU A 76 17.71 2.03 -0.43
N GLN A 77 18.81 2.22 0.31
CA GLN A 77 20.07 1.47 0.16
C GLN A 77 19.89 -0.03 0.34
N ALA A 78 18.98 -0.44 1.23
CA ALA A 78 18.64 -1.84 1.44
C ALA A 78 17.64 -2.40 0.40
N GLY A 79 17.15 -1.56 -0.54
CA GLY A 79 16.17 -1.95 -1.55
C GLY A 79 14.81 -2.35 -1.00
N LEU A 80 14.45 -1.85 0.19
CA LEU A 80 13.20 -2.19 0.86
C LEU A 80 11.99 -1.49 0.23
N THR A 81 10.81 -2.04 0.49
CA THR A 81 9.52 -1.43 0.13
C THR A 81 8.81 -0.94 1.39
N VAL A 82 8.25 0.26 1.32
CA VAL A 82 7.52 0.89 2.42
C VAL A 82 6.02 0.87 2.12
N SER A 83 5.23 0.19 2.94
CA SER A 83 3.78 0.17 2.79
C SER A 83 3.11 1.09 3.81
N LEU A 84 2.37 2.08 3.32
CA LEU A 84 1.77 3.11 4.15
C LEU A 84 0.24 3.11 4.05
N SER A 85 -0.41 3.16 5.22
CA SER A 85 -1.81 3.52 5.31
C SER A 85 -1.91 4.97 5.79
N ILE A 86 -2.04 5.89 4.84
CA ILE A 86 -2.13 7.34 5.06
C ILE A 86 -3.42 7.91 4.48
N PHE A 87 -3.82 9.07 4.97
CA PHE A 87 -5.02 9.77 4.52
C PHE A 87 -4.70 10.73 3.36
N PRO A 88 -5.70 11.14 2.56
CA PRO A 88 -5.48 12.05 1.44
C PRO A 88 -4.74 13.34 1.79
N SER A 89 -5.02 13.93 2.97
CA SER A 89 -4.34 15.13 3.47
C SER A 89 -2.84 14.98 3.69
N GLN A 90 -2.35 13.74 3.83
CA GLN A 90 -0.97 13.41 4.15
C GLN A 90 -0.11 13.15 2.90
N HIS A 91 -0.73 13.09 1.73
CA HIS A 91 -0.04 12.76 0.48
C HIS A 91 0.98 13.80 0.02
N GLY A 92 0.83 15.07 0.45
CA GLY A 92 1.83 16.11 0.21
C GLY A 92 3.20 15.75 0.74
N ALA A 93 3.26 15.38 2.02
CA ALA A 93 4.51 14.95 2.67
C ALA A 93 5.10 13.68 2.03
N LEU A 94 4.25 12.70 1.68
CA LEU A 94 4.72 11.50 0.98
C LEU A 94 5.36 11.85 -0.38
N ARG A 95 4.79 12.78 -1.16
CA ARG A 95 5.38 13.19 -2.45
C ARG A 95 6.77 13.80 -2.28
N GLU A 96 6.98 14.57 -1.22
CA GLU A 96 8.30 15.16 -0.92
C GLU A 96 9.33 14.07 -0.61
N VAL A 97 8.96 13.09 0.21
CA VAL A 97 9.81 11.92 0.50
C VAL A 97 10.08 11.10 -0.76
N ALA A 98 9.03 10.76 -1.51
CA ALA A 98 9.14 9.91 -2.71
C ALA A 98 10.02 10.54 -3.81
N ARG A 99 10.01 11.89 -3.91
CA ARG A 99 10.91 12.62 -4.82
C ARG A 99 12.35 12.68 -4.32
N SER A 100 12.53 12.75 -2.99
CA SER A 100 13.86 12.80 -2.37
C SER A 100 14.56 11.43 -2.39
N PHE A 101 13.79 10.34 -2.44
CA PHE A 101 14.26 8.96 -2.44
C PHE A 101 13.63 8.19 -3.61
N PRO A 102 14.08 8.42 -4.85
CA PRO A 102 13.42 7.93 -6.06
C PRO A 102 13.53 6.41 -6.25
N ASP A 103 14.51 5.75 -5.65
CA ASP A 103 14.70 4.30 -5.72
C ASP A 103 13.96 3.56 -4.59
N LEU A 104 13.47 4.29 -3.57
CA LEU A 104 12.64 3.73 -2.50
C LEU A 104 11.20 3.56 -2.99
N ARG A 105 10.67 2.34 -2.89
CA ARG A 105 9.30 2.03 -3.34
C ARG A 105 8.30 2.23 -2.20
N PHE A 106 7.20 2.88 -2.52
CA PHE A 106 6.07 3.09 -1.61
C PHE A 106 4.82 2.38 -2.11
N MET A 107 4.09 1.72 -1.22
CA MET A 107 2.80 1.09 -1.50
C MET A 107 1.71 1.73 -0.63
N LEU A 108 0.78 2.42 -1.24
CA LEU A 108 -0.38 2.99 -0.55
C LEU A 108 -1.43 1.93 -0.29
N CYS A 109 -1.91 1.84 0.95
CA CYS A 109 -2.98 0.92 1.31
C CYS A 109 -4.35 1.42 0.84
N HIS A 110 -5.24 0.47 0.51
CA HIS A 110 -6.68 0.67 0.42
C HIS A 110 -7.10 1.82 -0.50
N ILE A 111 -6.67 1.78 -1.77
CA ILE A 111 -7.03 2.77 -2.80
C ILE A 111 -6.56 4.21 -2.41
N GLY A 112 -5.65 4.35 -1.43
CA GLY A 112 -5.26 5.64 -0.86
C GLY A 112 -6.31 6.23 0.11
N ARG A 113 -7.21 5.40 0.64
CA ARG A 113 -8.21 5.73 1.67
C ARG A 113 -9.19 6.85 1.22
N PRO A 114 -9.96 6.63 0.14
CA PRO A 114 -10.96 7.60 -0.28
C PRO A 114 -12.08 7.76 0.77
N ASP A 115 -12.64 8.95 0.88
CA ASP A 115 -13.85 9.17 1.65
C ASP A 115 -15.08 8.96 0.77
N HIS A 116 -15.90 7.95 1.08
CA HIS A 116 -17.12 7.67 0.31
C HIS A 116 -18.20 8.74 0.45
N HIS A 117 -18.11 9.62 1.45
CA HIS A 117 -18.98 10.77 1.61
C HIS A 117 -18.56 11.98 0.76
N GLU A 118 -17.32 11.97 0.24
CA GLU A 118 -16.83 13.05 -0.61
C GLU A 118 -17.56 13.05 -1.96
N GLY A 119 -18.13 14.21 -2.31
CA GLY A 119 -18.73 14.47 -3.61
C GLY A 119 -17.75 15.06 -4.63
N PRO A 120 -18.12 15.06 -5.92
CA PRO A 120 -17.32 15.74 -6.94
C PRO A 120 -17.04 17.20 -6.57
N PRO A 121 -15.84 17.74 -6.85
CA PRO A 121 -14.76 17.19 -7.66
C PRO A 121 -13.79 16.26 -6.93
N TYR A 122 -14.12 15.72 -5.75
CA TYR A 122 -13.30 14.82 -4.94
C TYR A 122 -11.94 15.46 -4.58
N ALA A 123 -12.00 16.66 -3.99
CA ALA A 123 -10.84 17.51 -3.77
C ALA A 123 -9.77 16.87 -2.88
N ALA A 124 -10.18 16.14 -1.83
CA ALA A 124 -9.26 15.41 -0.96
C ALA A 124 -8.62 14.26 -1.74
N PHE A 125 -9.41 13.48 -2.49
CA PHE A 125 -8.88 12.36 -3.27
C PHE A 125 -7.96 12.79 -4.41
N GLN A 126 -8.06 14.02 -4.91
CA GLN A 126 -7.10 14.57 -5.88
C GLN A 126 -5.66 14.54 -5.34
N GLU A 127 -5.44 14.65 -4.03
CA GLU A 127 -4.10 14.55 -3.44
C GLU A 127 -3.51 13.14 -3.62
N VAL A 128 -4.35 12.10 -3.52
CA VAL A 128 -3.97 10.73 -3.83
C VAL A 128 -3.56 10.60 -5.30
N LEU A 129 -4.36 11.14 -6.21
CA LEU A 129 -4.11 11.07 -7.65
C LEU A 129 -2.85 11.83 -8.06
N ARG A 130 -2.58 13.02 -7.48
CA ARG A 130 -1.34 13.77 -7.72
C ARG A 130 -0.08 13.00 -7.33
N THR A 131 -0.20 12.09 -6.36
CA THR A 131 0.96 11.27 -5.94
C THR A 131 1.41 10.32 -7.05
N SER A 132 0.61 10.11 -8.10
CA SER A 132 1.01 9.40 -9.31
C SER A 132 2.18 10.03 -10.07
N GLU A 133 2.48 11.32 -9.82
CA GLU A 133 3.66 12.02 -10.35
C GLU A 133 4.98 11.39 -9.83
N CYS A 134 4.93 10.65 -8.73
CA CYS A 134 6.06 9.90 -8.19
C CYS A 134 6.05 8.48 -8.76
N PRO A 135 6.99 8.10 -9.66
CA PRO A 135 6.97 6.81 -10.35
C PRO A 135 7.25 5.62 -9.43
N ASN A 136 7.83 5.86 -8.27
CA ASN A 136 8.14 4.89 -7.23
C ASN A 136 6.98 4.65 -6.24
N VAL A 137 5.79 5.21 -6.50
CA VAL A 137 4.60 5.01 -5.67
C VAL A 137 3.59 4.12 -6.37
N PHE A 138 3.14 3.08 -5.65
CA PHE A 138 2.16 2.08 -6.04
C PHE A 138 0.90 2.19 -5.18
N VAL A 139 -0.24 1.72 -5.66
CA VAL A 139 -1.51 1.75 -4.91
C VAL A 139 -2.09 0.35 -4.79
N LYS A 140 -2.40 -0.09 -3.56
CA LYS A 140 -3.11 -1.34 -3.32
C LYS A 140 -4.62 -1.14 -3.52
N ILE A 141 -5.19 -1.94 -4.40
CA ILE A 141 -6.63 -2.01 -4.66
C ILE A 141 -7.22 -3.06 -3.72
N SER A 142 -7.61 -2.61 -2.54
CA SER A 142 -8.05 -3.47 -1.44
C SER A 142 -9.04 -2.74 -0.51
N GLY A 143 -9.69 -3.47 0.38
CA GLY A 143 -10.54 -2.89 1.42
C GLY A 143 -11.84 -2.26 0.90
N PHE A 144 -12.42 -2.73 -0.20
CA PHE A 144 -13.62 -2.16 -0.83
C PHE A 144 -14.78 -1.98 0.15
N TYR A 145 -14.96 -2.95 1.04
CA TYR A 145 -16.01 -2.94 2.07
C TYR A 145 -15.91 -1.72 3.01
N ALA A 146 -14.71 -1.14 3.18
CA ALA A 146 -14.48 0.00 4.07
C ALA A 146 -14.75 1.36 3.39
N TYR A 147 -14.85 1.38 2.04
CA TYR A 147 -14.97 2.61 1.24
C TYR A 147 -16.24 2.66 0.41
N THR A 148 -17.17 1.74 0.68
CA THR A 148 -18.51 1.72 0.09
C THR A 148 -19.52 2.37 1.03
N SER A 149 -20.55 2.97 0.47
CA SER A 149 -21.74 3.43 1.23
C SER A 149 -22.65 2.27 1.65
N ARG A 150 -22.44 1.06 1.09
CA ARG A 150 -23.24 -0.14 1.32
C ARG A 150 -22.39 -1.38 1.53
N PRO A 151 -21.83 -1.61 2.75
CA PRO A 151 -20.91 -2.71 3.02
C PRO A 151 -21.46 -4.11 2.78
N TRP A 152 -22.79 -4.25 2.65
CA TRP A 152 -23.48 -5.50 2.36
C TRP A 152 -23.74 -5.74 0.85
N ASP A 153 -23.47 -4.74 -0.01
CA ASP A 153 -23.83 -4.75 -1.43
C ASP A 153 -22.63 -5.12 -2.31
N PHE A 154 -22.25 -6.39 -2.30
CA PHE A 154 -21.24 -6.92 -3.21
C PHE A 154 -21.71 -6.77 -4.68
N PRO A 155 -20.84 -6.36 -5.62
CA PRO A 155 -19.38 -6.21 -5.55
C PRO A 155 -18.89 -4.78 -5.26
N TYR A 156 -19.63 -3.97 -4.50
CA TYR A 156 -19.23 -2.62 -4.09
C TYR A 156 -19.10 -1.65 -5.26
N HIS A 157 -20.15 -1.56 -6.09
CA HIS A 157 -20.15 -0.80 -7.34
C HIS A 157 -19.73 0.67 -7.20
N ASP A 158 -20.05 1.29 -6.07
CA ASP A 158 -19.72 2.68 -5.79
C ASP A 158 -18.22 2.90 -5.51
N VAL A 159 -17.47 1.86 -5.14
CA VAL A 159 -16.02 1.93 -4.94
C VAL A 159 -15.27 1.94 -6.27
N HIS A 160 -15.81 1.33 -7.30
CA HIS A 160 -15.16 1.23 -8.61
C HIS A 160 -14.87 2.61 -9.25
N LYS A 161 -15.57 3.67 -8.85
CA LYS A 161 -15.23 5.04 -9.28
C LYS A 161 -13.81 5.44 -8.85
N TRP A 162 -13.43 5.13 -7.61
CA TRP A 162 -12.10 5.42 -7.08
C TRP A 162 -11.02 4.60 -7.80
N VAL A 163 -11.30 3.32 -8.05
CA VAL A 163 -10.39 2.43 -8.80
C VAL A 163 -10.15 2.94 -10.21
N ARG A 164 -11.20 3.42 -10.91
CA ARG A 164 -11.05 4.04 -12.24
C ARG A 164 -10.20 5.30 -12.21
N MET A 165 -10.36 6.14 -11.20
CA MET A 165 -9.55 7.36 -11.04
C MET A 165 -8.08 6.99 -10.81
N VAL A 166 -7.80 5.99 -9.95
CA VAL A 166 -6.45 5.48 -9.73
C VAL A 166 -5.88 4.87 -11.01
N LEU A 167 -6.65 4.07 -11.74
CA LEU A 167 -6.23 3.50 -13.03
C LEU A 167 -5.80 4.60 -14.01
N SER A 168 -6.60 5.67 -14.12
CA SER A 168 -6.29 6.78 -15.01
C SER A 168 -5.03 7.54 -14.62
N ALA A 169 -4.73 7.65 -13.31
CA ALA A 169 -3.59 8.41 -12.81
C ALA A 169 -2.30 7.59 -12.74
N TYR A 170 -2.37 6.37 -12.23
CA TYR A 170 -1.19 5.53 -11.95
C TYR A 170 -0.88 4.52 -13.06
N GLY A 171 -1.88 4.16 -13.88
CA GLY A 171 -1.79 3.04 -14.80
C GLY A 171 -1.82 1.68 -14.08
N PRO A 172 -2.12 0.58 -14.80
CA PRO A 172 -2.25 -0.76 -14.22
C PRO A 172 -0.95 -1.28 -13.61
N GLU A 173 0.21 -0.84 -14.15
CA GLU A 173 1.55 -1.27 -13.72
C GLU A 173 1.93 -0.82 -12.30
N ARG A 174 1.16 0.10 -11.72
CA ARG A 174 1.35 0.59 -10.36
C ARG A 174 0.13 0.37 -9.47
N MET A 175 -0.77 -0.50 -9.89
CA MET A 175 -1.94 -0.93 -9.12
C MET A 175 -1.77 -2.38 -8.69
N CYS A 176 -1.87 -2.65 -7.39
CA CYS A 176 -1.69 -3.98 -6.82
C CYS A 176 -2.99 -4.42 -6.14
N TRP A 177 -3.60 -5.52 -6.61
CA TRP A 177 -4.71 -6.09 -5.86
C TRP A 177 -4.27 -6.62 -4.50
N GLY A 178 -5.13 -6.48 -3.49
CA GLY A 178 -4.95 -7.04 -2.16
C GLY A 178 -6.28 -7.49 -1.57
N SER A 179 -6.29 -8.63 -0.88
CA SER A 179 -7.50 -9.18 -0.26
C SER A 179 -7.95 -8.42 0.98
N ASP A 180 -7.03 -7.73 1.65
CA ASP A 180 -7.22 -7.18 2.99
C ASP A 180 -7.63 -8.28 4.00
N PHE A 181 -7.00 -9.45 3.87
CA PHE A 181 -7.19 -10.56 4.81
C PHE A 181 -6.47 -10.23 6.12
N SER A 182 -7.06 -10.40 7.29
CA SER A 182 -8.30 -11.10 7.63
C SER A 182 -9.54 -10.20 7.81
N PRO A 183 -9.43 -8.84 7.94
CA PRO A 183 -10.60 -7.97 8.14
C PRO A 183 -11.71 -8.16 7.11
N VAL A 184 -11.36 -8.45 5.86
CA VAL A 184 -12.31 -8.68 4.76
C VAL A 184 -13.35 -9.77 5.10
N LEU A 185 -12.99 -10.77 5.90
CA LEU A 185 -13.87 -11.89 6.25
C LEU A 185 -15.09 -11.48 7.08
N ASN A 186 -15.10 -10.28 7.67
CA ASN A 186 -16.27 -9.73 8.35
C ASN A 186 -17.33 -9.17 7.37
N HIS A 187 -17.00 -9.07 6.07
CA HIS A 187 -17.83 -8.41 5.06
C HIS A 187 -18.05 -9.25 3.81
N SER A 188 -17.03 -10.02 3.40
CA SER A 188 -17.08 -10.88 2.22
C SER A 188 -16.07 -12.03 2.36
N THR A 189 -16.16 -13.01 1.48
CA THR A 189 -15.15 -14.07 1.40
C THR A 189 -13.89 -13.58 0.70
N TYR A 190 -12.77 -14.28 0.91
CA TYR A 190 -11.55 -14.04 0.16
C TYR A 190 -11.78 -14.07 -1.36
N LEU A 191 -12.56 -15.05 -1.84
CA LEU A 191 -12.87 -15.18 -3.27
C LEU A 191 -13.68 -13.98 -3.78
N GLN A 192 -14.67 -13.52 -3.02
CA GLN A 192 -15.42 -12.32 -3.39
C GLN A 192 -14.52 -11.08 -3.48
N SER A 193 -13.55 -10.92 -2.57
CA SER A 193 -12.61 -9.79 -2.66
C SER A 193 -11.77 -9.80 -3.93
N LEU A 194 -11.41 -11.00 -4.43
CA LEU A 194 -10.74 -11.16 -5.70
C LEU A 194 -11.68 -10.89 -6.89
N GLU A 195 -12.88 -11.44 -6.85
CA GLU A 195 -13.87 -11.31 -7.94
C GLU A 195 -14.34 -9.85 -8.11
N ALA A 196 -14.37 -9.05 -7.04
CA ALA A 196 -14.69 -7.62 -7.12
C ALA A 196 -13.79 -6.89 -8.14
N VAL A 197 -12.54 -7.36 -8.30
CA VAL A 197 -11.63 -6.83 -9.32
C VAL A 197 -11.62 -7.72 -10.57
N ARG A 198 -11.42 -9.04 -10.43
CA ARG A 198 -11.21 -9.93 -11.55
C ARG A 198 -12.40 -10.03 -12.50
N SER A 199 -13.62 -10.07 -11.96
CA SER A 199 -14.85 -10.28 -12.74
C SER A 199 -15.74 -9.04 -12.84
N HIS A 200 -15.66 -8.14 -11.85
CA HIS A 200 -16.59 -7.00 -11.78
C HIS A 200 -15.95 -5.64 -12.18
N ALA A 201 -14.64 -5.59 -12.38
CA ALA A 201 -13.96 -4.40 -12.90
C ALA A 201 -13.87 -4.42 -14.44
N SER A 202 -15.02 -4.43 -15.12
CA SER A 202 -15.12 -4.54 -16.59
C SER A 202 -14.38 -3.46 -17.40
N TYR A 203 -13.88 -2.45 -16.73
CA TYR A 203 -13.05 -1.38 -17.31
C TYR A 203 -11.56 -1.74 -17.35
N LEU A 204 -11.14 -2.83 -16.73
CA LEU A 204 -9.79 -3.38 -16.85
C LEU A 204 -9.77 -4.36 -18.03
N SER A 205 -8.81 -4.19 -18.94
CA SER A 205 -8.52 -5.16 -19.98
C SER A 205 -7.85 -6.41 -19.38
N GLU A 206 -7.74 -7.49 -20.16
CA GLU A 206 -7.01 -8.70 -19.76
C GLU A 206 -5.55 -8.36 -19.39
N SER A 207 -4.90 -7.50 -20.17
CA SER A 207 -3.55 -7.03 -19.87
C SER A 207 -3.47 -6.22 -18.57
N ASP A 208 -4.47 -5.37 -18.28
CA ASP A 208 -4.52 -4.62 -17.02
C ASP A 208 -4.69 -5.57 -15.83
N LEU A 209 -5.53 -6.59 -15.98
CA LEU A 209 -5.73 -7.60 -14.93
C LEU A 209 -4.45 -8.39 -14.61
N GLU A 210 -3.63 -8.72 -15.61
CA GLU A 210 -2.33 -9.35 -15.36
C GLU A 210 -1.42 -8.49 -14.48
N TRP A 211 -1.40 -7.17 -14.72
CA TRP A 211 -0.65 -6.24 -13.90
C TRP A 211 -1.25 -6.15 -12.50
N VAL A 212 -2.52 -5.82 -12.40
CA VAL A 212 -3.20 -5.55 -11.12
C VAL A 212 -3.20 -6.77 -10.21
N LEU A 213 -3.40 -7.98 -10.75
CA LEU A 213 -3.50 -9.22 -9.98
C LEU A 213 -2.16 -9.88 -9.64
N GLY A 214 -1.04 -9.41 -10.22
CA GLY A 214 0.25 -10.04 -9.95
C GLY A 214 1.47 -9.18 -10.29
N LYS A 215 1.69 -8.82 -11.55
CA LYS A 215 2.93 -8.19 -12.01
C LYS A 215 3.29 -6.91 -11.26
N ALA A 216 2.30 -6.06 -10.95
CA ALA A 216 2.53 -4.81 -10.22
C ALA A 216 3.02 -5.06 -8.79
N SER A 217 2.51 -6.10 -8.11
CA SER A 217 2.98 -6.48 -6.78
C SER A 217 4.42 -7.00 -6.81
N MET A 218 4.77 -7.78 -7.83
CA MET A 218 6.14 -8.26 -8.01
C MET A 218 7.10 -7.10 -8.29
N LYS A 219 6.69 -6.12 -9.10
CA LYS A 219 7.47 -4.90 -9.36
C LYS A 219 7.60 -4.01 -8.12
N ALA A 220 6.55 -3.93 -7.29
CA ALA A 220 6.52 -3.09 -6.10
C ALA A 220 7.36 -3.66 -4.95
N VAL A 221 7.46 -4.99 -4.85
CA VAL A 221 8.19 -5.67 -3.77
C VAL A 221 9.53 -6.16 -4.32
N SER A 222 10.63 -5.67 -3.74
CA SER A 222 11.97 -6.04 -4.17
C SER A 222 12.26 -7.54 -3.97
N GLY A 223 13.05 -8.11 -4.88
CA GLY A 223 13.51 -9.49 -4.78
C GLY A 223 12.52 -10.56 -5.27
N LEU A 224 11.43 -10.14 -5.90
CA LEU A 224 10.57 -11.04 -6.67
C LEU A 224 10.99 -10.92 -8.15
N ASP A 225 11.55 -11.99 -8.70
CA ASP A 225 11.87 -12.06 -10.13
C ASP A 225 10.57 -12.10 -10.93
N THR A 226 10.47 -11.25 -11.97
CA THR A 226 9.36 -11.23 -12.93
C THR A 226 9.49 -12.33 -13.97
#